data_ccba1e4cc4ce06918153ea543df63377
#
_entry.id   ccba1e4cc4ce06918153ea543df63377
#
_cell.length_a   1.000
_cell.length_b   1.000
_cell.length_c   1.000
_cell.angle_alpha   90.00
_cell.angle_beta   90.00
_cell.angle_gamma   90.00
#
_symmetry.space_group_name_H-M   'P 1'
#
loop_
_entity.id
_entity.type
_entity.pdbx_description
1 polymer ?
#
loop_
_entity_poly.entity_id
_entity_poly.type
_entity_poly.pdbx_seq_one_letter_code
_entity_poly.pdbx_strand_id
1 'polypeptide(L)'
;MSLHSAGHCTFCLLLFTFYLSCPAQDGDYELAPPPLKFVAKDDKERLESQADLKSRTKLALELMDQRLAEGERLNSSGNFDGLFRELGRFRGLVDYTFGFLGKNDPNNKKVLDNYKRLEISLRSFMSRVEVIHRELPFKYEEYVRGLVKYLRVARTKALDPQFSDTVLPGDKPSD
;
A
#
# COMPACT_ATOMS: atom_id res chain seq x y z
N MET A 1 -55.71 -64.21 14.26
CA MET A 1 -54.75 -64.24 13.15
C MET A 1 -54.89 -62.88 12.50
N SER A 2 -53.94 -61.99 12.51
CA SER A 2 -52.55 -61.99 12.21
C SER A 2 -51.88 -60.69 12.78
N LEU A 3 -50.77 -60.76 13.47
CA LEU A 3 -49.87 -59.66 13.80
C LEU A 3 -49.19 -59.13 12.52
N HIS A 4 -49.04 -57.82 12.38
CA HIS A 4 -47.93 -57.18 11.62
C HIS A 4 -47.82 -55.77 12.09
N SER A 5 -46.80 -55.50 12.80
CA SER A 5 -45.52 -54.89 12.48
C SER A 5 -45.55 -53.36 12.69
N ALA A 6 -45.33 -52.98 13.95
CA ALA A 6 -44.89 -51.62 14.32
C ALA A 6 -43.34 -51.68 14.50
N GLY A 7 -42.55 -51.35 13.48
CA GLY A 7 -41.10 -51.53 13.57
C GLY A 7 -40.23 -50.63 12.70
N HIS A 8 -40.73 -49.61 12.03
CA HIS A 8 -39.94 -48.87 11.03
C HIS A 8 -39.84 -47.35 11.23
N CYS A 9 -40.33 -46.79 12.33
CA CYS A 9 -40.37 -45.34 12.50
C CYS A 9 -39.34 -44.79 13.48
N THR A 10 -38.58 -45.66 14.20
CA THR A 10 -37.66 -45.19 15.26
C THR A 10 -36.22 -44.97 14.76
N PHE A 11 -35.86 -45.47 13.56
CA PHE A 11 -34.48 -45.37 13.02
C PHE A 11 -34.23 -44.06 12.24
N CYS A 12 -35.24 -43.39 11.74
CA CYS A 12 -35.10 -42.10 11.01
C CYS A 12 -34.88 -40.89 11.92
N LEU A 13 -35.25 -40.96 13.20
CA LEU A 13 -35.15 -39.83 14.11
C LEU A 13 -33.74 -39.62 14.72
N LEU A 14 -32.89 -40.61 14.67
CA LEU A 14 -31.51 -40.54 15.20
C LEU A 14 -30.49 -39.97 14.24
N LEU A 15 -30.78 -39.82 12.95
CA LEU A 15 -29.89 -39.26 11.95
C LEU A 15 -29.95 -37.71 11.83
N PHE A 16 -30.95 -37.08 12.47
CA PHE A 16 -31.14 -35.62 12.32
C PHE A 16 -30.48 -34.76 13.40
N THR A 17 -29.92 -35.37 14.44
CA THR A 17 -29.30 -34.63 15.57
C THR A 17 -27.80 -34.38 15.41
N PHE A 18 -27.16 -34.84 14.33
CA PHE A 18 -25.71 -34.74 14.17
C PHE A 18 -25.24 -33.50 13.37
N TYR A 19 -26.16 -32.66 12.89
CA TYR A 19 -25.81 -31.52 12.00
C TYR A 19 -25.74 -30.16 12.66
N LEU A 20 -25.85 -30.04 13.99
CA LEU A 20 -25.93 -28.74 14.66
C LEU A 20 -24.76 -28.43 15.61
N SER A 21 -23.61 -29.04 15.40
CA SER A 21 -22.38 -28.63 16.08
C SER A 21 -21.34 -28.22 15.05
N CYS A 22 -21.61 -27.16 14.29
CA CYS A 22 -20.54 -26.40 13.69
C CYS A 22 -19.99 -25.51 14.80
N PRO A 23 -18.80 -25.77 15.39
CA PRO A 23 -18.17 -24.78 16.24
C PRO A 23 -17.91 -23.59 15.33
N ALA A 24 -18.50 -22.44 15.63
CA ALA A 24 -18.03 -21.17 15.14
C ALA A 24 -16.56 -21.08 15.61
N GLN A 25 -15.64 -21.41 14.73
CA GLN A 25 -14.25 -21.05 14.93
C GLN A 25 -14.23 -19.54 14.80
N ASP A 26 -14.36 -18.82 15.93
CA ASP A 26 -13.78 -17.50 16.10
C ASP A 26 -12.28 -17.69 15.94
N GLY A 27 -11.84 -17.80 14.67
CA GLY A 27 -10.45 -17.74 14.34
C GLY A 27 -9.97 -16.35 14.72
N ASP A 28 -9.15 -16.26 15.75
CA ASP A 28 -8.29 -15.10 15.97
C ASP A 28 -7.48 -14.92 14.68
N TYR A 29 -7.99 -14.09 13.78
CA TYR A 29 -7.29 -13.72 12.55
C TYR A 29 -6.16 -12.78 12.94
N GLU A 30 -5.04 -13.37 13.36
CA GLU A 30 -3.83 -12.60 13.62
C GLU A 30 -3.40 -11.88 12.35
N LEU A 31 -3.50 -10.55 12.37
CA LEU A 31 -3.08 -9.72 11.25
C LEU A 31 -1.56 -9.78 11.12
N ALA A 32 -1.08 -9.81 9.88
CA ALA A 32 0.34 -9.77 9.63
C ALA A 32 0.94 -8.44 10.14
N PRO A 33 2.08 -8.48 10.84
CA PRO A 33 2.72 -7.26 11.34
C PRO A 33 3.11 -6.34 10.17
N PRO A 34 3.06 -5.01 10.38
CA PRO A 34 3.46 -4.08 9.33
C PRO A 34 4.95 -4.24 9.01
N PRO A 35 5.34 -4.19 7.73
CA PRO A 35 6.73 -4.32 7.33
C PRO A 35 7.57 -3.13 7.79
N LEU A 36 8.86 -3.37 7.98
CA LEU A 36 9.83 -2.32 8.26
C LEU A 36 9.96 -1.37 7.06
N LYS A 37 9.90 -0.06 7.35
CA LYS A 37 10.11 0.99 6.37
C LYS A 37 11.59 1.37 6.37
N PHE A 38 12.29 1.10 5.29
CA PHE A 38 13.69 1.44 5.17
C PHE A 38 14.12 1.59 3.72
N VAL A 39 15.20 2.34 3.51
CA VAL A 39 15.93 2.36 2.24
C VAL A 39 17.14 1.44 2.40
N ALA A 40 17.31 0.48 1.50
CA ALA A 40 18.47 -0.40 1.53
C ALA A 40 19.77 0.42 1.41
N LYS A 41 20.83 -0.05 2.07
CA LYS A 41 22.10 0.69 2.12
C LYS A 41 22.62 1.02 0.72
N ASP A 42 22.62 0.04 -0.17
CA ASP A 42 23.10 0.20 -1.55
C ASP A 42 22.24 1.21 -2.34
N ASP A 43 20.90 1.17 -2.18
CA ASP A 43 19.99 2.13 -2.80
C ASP A 43 20.26 3.54 -2.27
N LYS A 44 20.51 3.68 -0.96
CA LYS A 44 20.83 4.96 -0.33
C LYS A 44 22.15 5.54 -0.84
N GLU A 45 23.21 4.73 -0.92
CA GLU A 45 24.51 5.14 -1.45
C GLU A 45 24.40 5.60 -2.91
N ARG A 46 23.65 4.85 -3.74
CA ARG A 46 23.37 5.24 -5.13
C ARG A 46 22.61 6.56 -5.23
N LEU A 47 21.61 6.78 -4.36
CA LEU A 47 20.84 8.02 -4.33
C LEU A 47 21.70 9.22 -3.85
N GLU A 48 22.52 9.01 -2.84
CA GLU A 48 23.40 10.06 -2.28
C GLU A 48 24.56 10.44 -3.22
N SER A 49 24.98 9.52 -4.08
CA SER A 49 25.98 9.81 -5.12
C SER A 49 25.45 10.73 -6.23
N GLN A 50 24.12 10.89 -6.35
CA GLN A 50 23.54 11.81 -7.32
C GLN A 50 23.56 13.24 -6.76
N ALA A 51 24.47 14.06 -7.26
CA ALA A 51 24.58 15.47 -6.87
C ALA A 51 23.40 16.33 -7.36
N ASP A 52 22.90 16.02 -8.56
CA ASP A 52 21.78 16.76 -9.17
C ASP A 52 20.43 16.28 -8.65
N LEU A 53 19.58 17.23 -8.23
CA LEU A 53 18.27 16.96 -7.66
C LEU A 53 17.35 16.18 -8.61
N LYS A 54 17.38 16.50 -9.91
CA LYS A 54 16.57 15.83 -10.92
C LYS A 54 16.99 14.38 -11.12
N SER A 55 18.31 14.14 -11.19
CA SER A 55 18.88 12.79 -11.35
C SER A 55 18.59 11.92 -10.13
N ARG A 56 18.74 12.49 -8.90
CA ARG A 56 18.38 11.81 -7.65
C ARG A 56 16.89 11.45 -7.61
N THR A 57 16.00 12.39 -8.00
CA THR A 57 14.56 12.13 -8.05
C THR A 57 14.23 11.03 -9.04
N LYS A 58 14.80 11.08 -10.26
CA LYS A 58 14.58 10.03 -11.26
C LYS A 58 14.99 8.65 -10.75
N LEU A 59 16.19 8.54 -10.18
CA LEU A 59 16.67 7.29 -9.62
C LEU A 59 15.76 6.77 -8.49
N ALA A 60 15.28 7.66 -7.61
CA ALA A 60 14.34 7.28 -6.55
C ALA A 60 13.05 6.71 -7.12
N LEU A 61 12.50 7.32 -8.17
CA LEU A 61 11.28 6.84 -8.84
C LEU A 61 11.51 5.49 -9.55
N GLU A 62 12.66 5.29 -10.18
CA GLU A 62 13.05 4.01 -10.79
C GLU A 62 13.17 2.91 -9.73
N LEU A 63 13.79 3.20 -8.59
CA LEU A 63 13.88 2.26 -7.48
C LEU A 63 12.49 1.92 -6.91
N MET A 64 11.60 2.90 -6.75
CA MET A 64 10.21 2.67 -6.33
C MET A 64 9.48 1.74 -7.30
N ASP A 65 9.63 1.98 -8.62
CA ASP A 65 9.04 1.14 -9.66
C ASP A 65 9.54 -0.30 -9.58
N GLN A 66 10.85 -0.49 -9.42
CA GLN A 66 11.47 -1.81 -9.25
C GLN A 66 10.94 -2.55 -8.02
N ARG A 67 10.76 -1.84 -6.87
CA ARG A 67 10.20 -2.45 -5.65
C ARG A 67 8.76 -2.89 -5.85
N LEU A 68 7.94 -2.09 -6.55
CA LEU A 68 6.56 -2.46 -6.86
C LEU A 68 6.48 -3.63 -7.85
N ALA A 69 7.30 -3.62 -8.90
CA ALA A 69 7.34 -4.71 -9.87
C ALA A 69 7.72 -6.05 -9.21
N GLU A 70 8.72 -6.03 -8.31
CA GLU A 70 9.08 -7.21 -7.52
C GLU A 70 7.96 -7.60 -6.54
N GLY A 71 7.29 -6.62 -5.91
CA GLY A 71 6.12 -6.86 -5.08
C GLY A 71 4.98 -7.56 -5.84
N GLU A 72 4.65 -7.10 -7.03
CA GLU A 72 3.64 -7.73 -7.92
C GLU A 72 4.01 -9.17 -8.25
N ARG A 73 5.26 -9.42 -8.60
CA ARG A 73 5.77 -10.77 -8.87
C ARG A 73 5.63 -11.70 -7.65
N LEU A 74 5.99 -11.19 -6.47
CA LEU A 74 5.90 -11.93 -5.20
C LEU A 74 4.44 -12.19 -4.81
N ASN A 75 3.54 -11.23 -5.04
CA ASN A 75 2.11 -11.39 -4.85
C ASN A 75 1.56 -12.55 -5.71
N SER A 76 1.88 -12.54 -6.99
CA SER A 76 1.44 -13.59 -7.94
C SER A 76 1.98 -14.98 -7.59
N SER A 77 3.12 -15.06 -6.90
CA SER A 77 3.69 -16.34 -6.43
C SER A 77 3.23 -16.75 -5.02
N GLY A 78 2.39 -15.95 -4.36
CA GLY A 78 1.92 -16.20 -2.98
C GLY A 78 2.99 -15.96 -1.90
N ASN A 79 4.12 -15.34 -2.24
CA ASN A 79 5.17 -15.00 -1.28
C ASN A 79 4.87 -13.65 -0.60
N PHE A 80 3.94 -13.66 0.34
CA PHE A 80 3.45 -12.44 1.00
C PHE A 80 4.48 -11.80 1.94
N ASP A 81 5.37 -12.57 2.57
CA ASP A 81 6.45 -12.02 3.41
C ASP A 81 7.48 -11.26 2.55
N GLY A 82 7.80 -11.79 1.38
CA GLY A 82 8.63 -11.12 0.40
C GLY A 82 7.97 -9.85 -0.12
N LEU A 83 6.68 -9.92 -0.49
CA LEU A 83 5.87 -8.77 -0.90
C LEU A 83 5.91 -7.65 0.16
N PHE A 84 5.65 -7.98 1.42
CA PHE A 84 5.63 -7.00 2.51
C PHE A 84 6.98 -6.29 2.67
N ARG A 85 8.08 -7.02 2.55
CA ARG A 85 9.41 -6.43 2.57
C ARG A 85 9.62 -5.43 1.43
N GLU A 86 9.20 -5.76 0.21
CA GLU A 86 9.33 -4.84 -0.93
C GLU A 86 8.40 -3.62 -0.80
N LEU A 87 7.18 -3.77 -0.28
CA LEU A 87 6.28 -2.65 0.03
C LEU A 87 6.85 -1.74 1.14
N GLY A 88 7.53 -2.31 2.13
CA GLY A 88 8.24 -1.55 3.16
C GLY A 88 9.40 -0.71 2.59
N ARG A 89 10.20 -1.29 1.68
CA ARG A 89 11.26 -0.59 0.93
C ARG A 89 10.69 0.51 0.03
N PHE A 90 9.64 0.20 -0.71
CA PHE A 90 8.94 1.18 -1.54
C PHE A 90 8.50 2.39 -0.72
N ARG A 91 7.85 2.18 0.41
CA ARG A 91 7.41 3.26 1.31
C ARG A 91 8.61 4.04 1.87
N GLY A 92 9.68 3.37 2.23
CA GLY A 92 10.92 4.02 2.67
C GLY A 92 11.52 4.96 1.62
N LEU A 93 11.48 4.56 0.34
CA LEU A 93 11.92 5.39 -0.78
C LEU A 93 11.02 6.62 -0.99
N VAL A 94 9.70 6.50 -0.81
CA VAL A 94 8.77 7.64 -0.87
C VAL A 94 9.11 8.63 0.24
N ASP A 95 9.25 8.17 1.49
CA ASP A 95 9.60 9.02 2.63
C ASP A 95 10.97 9.69 2.44
N TYR A 96 11.97 8.95 1.95
CA TYR A 96 13.30 9.48 1.62
C TYR A 96 13.23 10.59 0.56
N THR A 97 12.40 10.40 -0.48
CA THR A 97 12.24 11.37 -1.56
C THR A 97 11.66 12.68 -1.05
N PHE A 98 10.61 12.62 -0.24
CA PHE A 98 10.09 13.81 0.44
C PHE A 98 11.12 14.45 1.36
N GLY A 99 11.94 13.65 2.04
CA GLY A 99 12.97 14.13 2.94
C GLY A 99 14.05 14.95 2.24
N PHE A 100 14.54 14.55 1.05
CA PHE A 100 15.56 15.33 0.36
C PHE A 100 14.96 16.48 -0.47
N LEU A 101 13.76 16.35 -1.04
CA LEU A 101 13.08 17.46 -1.71
C LEU A 101 12.74 18.57 -0.73
N GLY A 102 12.22 18.24 0.44
CA GLY A 102 11.83 19.21 1.47
C GLY A 102 13.01 19.96 2.14
N LYS A 103 14.24 19.58 1.88
CA LYS A 103 15.43 20.33 2.33
C LYS A 103 15.81 21.50 1.41
N ASN A 104 15.11 21.64 0.29
CA ASN A 104 15.39 22.67 -0.70
C ASN A 104 14.29 23.74 -0.65
N ASP A 105 14.59 24.94 -1.20
CA ASP A 105 13.63 26.03 -1.28
C ASP A 105 12.39 25.60 -2.06
N PRO A 106 11.18 25.63 -1.46
CA PRO A 106 9.95 25.23 -2.11
C PRO A 106 9.59 26.07 -3.34
N ASN A 107 10.06 27.34 -3.42
CA ASN A 107 9.80 28.24 -4.55
C ASN A 107 10.77 28.03 -5.71
N ASN A 108 11.77 27.18 -5.54
CA ASN A 108 12.71 26.88 -6.62
C ASN A 108 12.03 26.03 -7.70
N LYS A 109 12.00 26.52 -8.93
CA LYS A 109 11.40 25.83 -10.08
C LYS A 109 11.89 24.39 -10.25
N LYS A 110 13.19 24.13 -10.02
CA LYS A 110 13.70 22.76 -10.10
C LYS A 110 13.12 21.85 -9.04
N VAL A 111 12.84 22.37 -7.86
CA VAL A 111 12.20 21.61 -6.76
C VAL A 111 10.74 21.33 -7.12
N LEU A 112 9.99 22.35 -7.59
CA LEU A 112 8.61 22.22 -8.05
C LEU A 112 8.47 21.18 -9.18
N ASP A 113 9.36 21.21 -10.17
CA ASP A 113 9.39 20.24 -11.27
C ASP A 113 9.61 18.80 -10.77
N ASN A 114 10.39 18.61 -9.69
CA ASN A 114 10.62 17.30 -9.10
C ASN A 114 9.44 16.83 -8.24
N TYR A 115 8.77 17.72 -7.51
CA TYR A 115 7.51 17.40 -6.84
C TYR A 115 6.42 16.99 -7.84
N LYS A 116 6.32 17.68 -8.99
CA LYS A 116 5.40 17.31 -10.07
C LYS A 116 5.69 15.91 -10.63
N ARG A 117 6.98 15.56 -10.83
CA ARG A 117 7.38 14.20 -11.25
C ARG A 117 6.96 13.16 -10.20
N LEU A 118 7.21 13.46 -8.92
CA LEU A 118 6.83 12.57 -7.82
C LEU A 118 5.31 12.36 -7.79
N GLU A 119 4.51 13.44 -7.90
CA GLU A 119 3.04 13.36 -7.92
C GLU A 119 2.53 12.45 -9.04
N ILE A 120 3.04 12.64 -10.26
CA ILE A 120 2.64 11.85 -11.44
C ILE A 120 2.96 10.36 -11.21
N SER A 121 4.15 10.06 -10.69
CA SER A 121 4.55 8.69 -10.40
C SER A 121 3.73 8.07 -9.26
N LEU A 122 3.46 8.82 -8.19
CA LEU A 122 2.62 8.35 -7.06
C LEU A 122 1.21 7.97 -7.51
N ARG A 123 0.66 8.64 -8.52
CA ARG A 123 -0.64 8.30 -9.11
C ARG A 123 -0.62 6.91 -9.74
N SER A 124 0.40 6.62 -10.54
CA SER A 124 0.59 5.31 -11.16
C SER A 124 0.85 4.22 -10.11
N PHE A 125 1.74 4.49 -9.15
CA PHE A 125 2.07 3.55 -8.09
C PHE A 125 0.87 3.20 -7.21
N MET A 126 0.02 4.18 -6.89
CA MET A 126 -1.19 3.96 -6.11
C MET A 126 -2.13 2.95 -6.80
N SER A 127 -2.35 3.09 -8.11
CA SER A 127 -3.19 2.14 -8.86
C SER A 127 -2.64 0.72 -8.82
N ARG A 128 -1.32 0.54 -8.88
CA ARG A 128 -0.66 -0.77 -8.78
C ARG A 128 -0.81 -1.36 -7.37
N VAL A 129 -0.62 -0.55 -6.32
CA VAL A 129 -0.85 -0.99 -4.93
C VAL A 129 -2.31 -1.37 -4.69
N GLU A 130 -3.27 -0.67 -5.32
CA GLU A 130 -4.69 -1.03 -5.25
C GLU A 130 -4.99 -2.38 -5.94
N VAL A 131 -4.26 -2.75 -7.00
CA VAL A 131 -4.36 -4.08 -7.61
C VAL A 131 -3.84 -5.15 -6.64
N ILE A 132 -2.64 -4.96 -6.09
CA ILE A 132 -2.08 -5.87 -5.07
C ILE A 132 -3.09 -6.05 -3.92
N HIS A 133 -3.66 -4.96 -3.40
CA HIS A 133 -4.62 -5.01 -2.28
C HIS A 133 -5.83 -5.91 -2.55
N ARG A 134 -6.36 -5.92 -3.78
CA ARG A 134 -7.54 -6.74 -4.15
C ARG A 134 -7.26 -8.23 -4.21
N GLU A 135 -6.02 -8.61 -4.39
CA GLU A 135 -5.59 -10.00 -4.56
C GLU A 135 -5.07 -10.63 -3.26
N LEU A 136 -4.95 -9.82 -2.18
CA LEU A 136 -4.36 -10.28 -0.92
C LEU A 136 -5.35 -11.07 -0.07
N PRO A 137 -4.86 -12.10 0.65
CA PRO A 137 -5.59 -12.71 1.75
C PRO A 137 -5.86 -11.70 2.87
N PHE A 138 -7.01 -11.82 3.56
CA PHE A 138 -7.46 -10.92 4.62
C PHE A 138 -6.37 -10.57 5.66
N LYS A 139 -5.56 -11.55 6.05
CA LYS A 139 -4.44 -11.40 6.99
C LYS A 139 -3.48 -10.24 6.64
N TYR A 140 -3.33 -9.93 5.34
CA TYR A 140 -2.36 -8.97 4.82
C TYR A 140 -2.99 -7.65 4.36
N GLU A 141 -4.33 -7.56 4.31
CA GLU A 141 -5.04 -6.40 3.74
C GLU A 141 -4.81 -5.09 4.50
N GLU A 142 -4.78 -5.15 5.85
CA GLU A 142 -4.77 -3.94 6.69
C GLU A 142 -3.59 -3.02 6.39
N TYR A 143 -2.39 -3.59 6.27
CA TYR A 143 -1.21 -2.80 5.92
C TYR A 143 -1.32 -2.16 4.54
N VAL A 144 -1.74 -2.93 3.53
CA VAL A 144 -1.80 -2.43 2.14
C VAL A 144 -2.90 -1.39 1.98
N ARG A 145 -4.03 -1.54 2.66
CA ARG A 145 -5.07 -0.51 2.78
C ARG A 145 -4.52 0.79 3.38
N GLY A 146 -3.71 0.67 4.45
CA GLY A 146 -3.00 1.79 5.05
C GLY A 146 -2.00 2.43 4.10
N LEU A 147 -1.29 1.63 3.28
CA LEU A 147 -0.37 2.13 2.28
C LEU A 147 -1.08 2.92 1.16
N VAL A 148 -2.25 2.46 0.69
CA VAL A 148 -3.07 3.22 -0.28
C VAL A 148 -3.48 4.57 0.30
N LYS A 149 -3.95 4.61 1.56
CA LYS A 149 -4.29 5.88 2.23
C LYS A 149 -3.07 6.80 2.33
N TYR A 150 -1.92 6.24 2.72
CA TYR A 150 -0.67 6.99 2.78
C TYR A 150 -0.29 7.59 1.41
N LEU A 151 -0.39 6.83 0.32
CA LEU A 151 -0.06 7.31 -1.01
C LEU A 151 -0.98 8.44 -1.48
N ARG A 152 -2.26 8.42 -1.12
CA ARG A 152 -3.19 9.54 -1.37
C ARG A 152 -2.73 10.82 -0.68
N VAL A 153 -2.38 10.73 0.61
CA VAL A 153 -1.85 11.86 1.37
C VAL A 153 -0.51 12.34 0.81
N ALA A 154 0.40 11.40 0.48
CA ALA A 154 1.68 11.73 -0.14
C ALA A 154 1.52 12.47 -1.47
N ARG A 155 0.55 12.05 -2.30
CA ARG A 155 0.22 12.72 -3.55
C ARG A 155 -0.27 14.16 -3.31
N THR A 156 -1.18 14.38 -2.37
CA THR A 156 -1.64 15.73 -1.99
C THR A 156 -0.45 16.59 -1.54
N LYS A 157 0.40 16.05 -0.66
CA LYS A 157 1.61 16.74 -0.20
C LYS A 157 2.57 17.11 -1.32
N ALA A 158 2.65 16.31 -2.39
CA ALA A 158 3.48 16.63 -3.55
C ALA A 158 2.87 17.73 -4.43
N LEU A 159 1.57 18.00 -4.31
CA LEU A 159 0.88 19.08 -5.00
C LEU A 159 1.00 20.41 -4.25
N ASP A 160 1.02 20.40 -2.91
CA ASP A 160 1.01 21.59 -2.07
C ASP A 160 2.04 22.67 -2.50
N PRO A 161 3.33 22.34 -2.77
CA PRO A 161 4.30 23.35 -3.20
C PRO A 161 3.96 24.00 -4.54
N GLN A 162 3.17 23.34 -5.39
CA GLN A 162 2.79 23.85 -6.71
C GLN A 162 1.65 24.86 -6.65
N PHE A 163 0.89 24.86 -5.55
CA PHE A 163 -0.26 25.76 -5.35
C PHE A 163 0.04 26.91 -4.37
N SER A 164 1.17 26.86 -3.65
CA SER A 164 1.56 27.91 -2.69
C SER A 164 1.76 29.26 -3.33
N ASP A 165 2.08 29.33 -4.63
CA ASP A 165 2.27 30.57 -5.40
C ASP A 165 0.98 31.04 -6.10
N THR A 166 -0.12 30.29 -6.01
CA THR A 166 -1.41 30.75 -6.54
C THR A 166 -2.16 31.55 -5.47
N VAL A 167 -1.55 32.60 -4.97
CA VAL A 167 -2.30 33.72 -4.38
C VAL A 167 -3.15 34.26 -5.52
N LEU A 168 -4.46 34.06 -5.42
CA LEU A 168 -5.43 34.67 -6.32
C LEU A 168 -5.10 36.18 -6.42
N PRO A 169 -4.89 36.74 -7.63
CA PRO A 169 -4.72 38.18 -7.76
C PRO A 169 -6.09 38.83 -7.52
N GLY A 170 -6.38 39.24 -6.28
CA GLY A 170 -7.68 39.81 -6.01
C GLY A 170 -7.98 40.28 -4.60
N ASP A 171 -6.99 40.54 -3.73
CA ASP A 171 -7.27 41.32 -2.52
C ASP A 171 -6.13 42.32 -2.26
N LYS A 172 -6.10 43.38 -3.07
CA LYS A 172 -5.53 44.64 -2.59
C LYS A 172 -6.63 45.33 -1.79
N PRO A 173 -6.41 45.65 -0.49
CA PRO A 173 -7.28 46.56 0.19
C PRO A 173 -7.19 47.91 -0.54
N SER A 174 -8.33 48.38 -1.03
CA SER A 174 -8.49 49.75 -1.49
C SER A 174 -8.38 50.69 -0.29
N ASP A 175 -7.33 51.51 -0.27
CA ASP A 175 -7.20 52.64 0.61
C ASP A 175 -8.30 53.69 0.36
#